data_b57efd0d95ed2f34b60312a0842057aa
#
_entry.id   b57efd0d95ed2f34b60312a0842057aa
#
_cell.length_a   1.000
_cell.length_b   1.000
_cell.length_c   1.000
_cell.angle_alpha   90.00
_cell.angle_beta   90.00
_cell.angle_gamma   90.00
#
_symmetry.space_group_name_H-M   'P 1'
#
loop_
_entity.id
_entity.type
_entity.pdbx_description
1 polymer ?
#
loop_
_entity_poly.entity_id
_entity_poly.type
_entity_poly.pdbx_seq_one_letter_code
_entity_poly.pdbx_strand_id
1 'polypeptide(L)'
;MIRLGKIGFANCDFPYYGIEHNIIPIEKVTIIESHPVNLAKKISNRELDISPISSIMYPKLSNLWILPDISITSNDFTKSVLVCANELGSLEDLSGKTLCIPETTATSATLIRILLLKKGIHCKYMPCKGLEVSDMLKIGDAALLIGDSALHAIMKLNKTKLKVIADLGNEWKNMTGKKMVYALWVVREEYAKKYPEKVEYILKKLLLSKDYGMEHISEIADLIGKKKNIDSEFMREYLHTLNYDFDMESIDSLKQFFKYAKECGLLEKEVNLKFFERGI
;
A
#
# COMPACT_ATOMS: atom_id res chain seq x y z
N MET A 1 23.51 13.78 -2.92
CA MET A 1 22.92 12.71 -2.09
C MET A 1 21.49 12.52 -2.56
N ILE A 2 20.99 11.28 -2.68
CA ILE A 2 19.64 10.94 -3.12
C ILE A 2 18.79 10.73 -1.88
N ARG A 3 17.58 11.27 -1.82
CA ARG A 3 16.65 11.11 -0.71
C ARG A 3 15.56 10.13 -1.13
N LEU A 4 15.64 8.91 -0.60
CA LEU A 4 14.76 7.79 -0.94
C LEU A 4 13.75 7.57 0.20
N GLY A 5 12.47 7.65 -0.10
CA GLY A 5 11.40 7.33 0.84
C GLY A 5 11.27 5.82 1.05
N LYS A 6 10.76 5.40 2.22
CA LYS A 6 10.37 4.04 2.55
C LYS A 6 9.10 4.06 3.40
N ILE A 7 8.11 3.25 3.06
CA ILE A 7 6.91 3.07 3.89
C ILE A 7 7.27 2.20 5.10
N GLY A 8 6.92 2.63 6.31
CA GLY A 8 7.26 1.95 7.56
C GLY A 8 6.42 0.70 7.89
N PHE A 9 5.90 -0.03 6.89
CA PHE A 9 5.15 -1.28 7.05
C PHE A 9 5.96 -2.49 6.60
N ALA A 10 5.64 -3.67 7.13
CA ALA A 10 6.30 -4.93 6.82
C ALA A 10 6.40 -5.22 5.30
N ASN A 11 5.36 -4.87 4.52
CA ASN A 11 5.36 -5.04 3.06
C ASN A 11 6.42 -4.19 2.33
N CYS A 12 6.86 -3.09 2.92
CA CYS A 12 7.90 -2.24 2.34
C CYS A 12 9.28 -2.54 2.94
N ASP A 13 9.36 -3.15 4.12
CA ASP A 13 10.63 -3.67 4.67
C ASP A 13 11.23 -4.72 3.72
N PHE A 14 10.40 -5.54 3.11
CA PHE A 14 10.80 -6.63 2.23
C PHE A 14 11.65 -6.18 1.00
N PRO A 15 11.19 -5.29 0.11
CA PRO A 15 11.99 -4.84 -1.05
C PRO A 15 13.18 -3.95 -0.68
N TYR A 16 13.28 -3.48 0.58
CA TYR A 16 14.42 -2.70 1.07
C TYR A 16 15.43 -3.54 1.84
N TYR A 17 15.11 -4.80 2.15
CA TYR A 17 15.92 -5.64 3.03
C TYR A 17 17.37 -5.76 2.56
N GLY A 18 17.59 -6.10 1.29
CA GLY A 18 18.93 -6.25 0.73
C GLY A 18 19.76 -4.97 0.81
N ILE A 19 19.11 -3.82 0.66
CA ILE A 19 19.74 -2.50 0.76
C ILE A 19 20.09 -2.16 2.22
N GLU A 20 19.13 -2.31 3.13
CA GLU A 20 19.30 -1.94 4.55
C GLU A 20 20.33 -2.82 5.28
N HIS A 21 20.54 -4.06 4.79
CA HIS A 21 21.52 -5.02 5.35
C HIS A 21 22.84 -5.05 4.56
N ASN A 22 23.07 -4.08 3.66
CA ASN A 22 24.30 -3.96 2.85
C ASN A 22 24.60 -5.18 1.94
N ILE A 23 23.63 -6.02 1.66
CA ILE A 23 23.73 -7.12 0.69
C ILE A 23 23.74 -6.54 -0.73
N ILE A 24 22.90 -5.53 -0.94
CA ILE A 24 22.85 -4.72 -2.15
C ILE A 24 23.36 -3.32 -1.80
N PRO A 25 24.68 -3.08 -1.89
CA PRO A 25 25.25 -1.81 -1.42
C PRO A 25 24.74 -0.63 -2.27
N ILE A 26 24.42 0.46 -1.58
CA ILE A 26 24.04 1.73 -2.18
C ILE A 26 24.93 2.84 -1.64
N GLU A 27 25.24 3.82 -2.51
CA GLU A 27 26.09 4.94 -2.14
C GLU A 27 25.38 6.27 -2.31
N LYS A 28 25.71 7.23 -1.45
CA LYS A 28 25.18 8.60 -1.51
C LYS A 28 23.66 8.68 -1.47
N VAL A 29 23.03 7.75 -0.73
CA VAL A 29 21.57 7.67 -0.53
C VAL A 29 21.25 7.82 0.96
N THR A 30 20.19 8.56 1.25
CA THR A 30 19.57 8.64 2.57
C THR A 30 18.17 8.04 2.46
N ILE A 31 17.89 6.98 3.21
CA ILE A 31 16.55 6.39 3.31
C ILE A 31 15.77 7.12 4.42
N ILE A 32 14.55 7.55 4.10
CA ILE A 32 13.67 8.26 5.02
C ILE A 32 12.39 7.44 5.16
N GLU A 33 12.26 6.75 6.30
CA GLU A 33 11.08 5.96 6.62
C GLU A 33 9.96 6.84 7.20
N SER A 34 8.73 6.64 6.72
CA SER A 34 7.54 7.33 7.23
C SER A 34 6.24 6.63 6.80
N HIS A 35 5.10 7.12 7.31
CA HIS A 35 3.79 6.69 6.83
C HIS A 35 3.52 7.19 5.40
N PRO A 36 2.72 6.45 4.59
CA PRO A 36 2.46 6.78 3.18
C PRO A 36 1.99 8.21 2.92
N VAL A 37 1.11 8.74 3.78
CA VAL A 37 0.60 10.13 3.66
C VAL A 37 1.71 11.16 3.86
N ASN A 38 2.63 10.91 4.80
CA ASN A 38 3.76 11.79 5.05
C ASN A 38 4.79 11.73 3.92
N LEU A 39 5.03 10.55 3.36
CA LEU A 39 5.91 10.38 2.18
C LEU A 39 5.36 11.14 0.98
N ALA A 40 4.04 11.07 0.74
CA ALA A 40 3.38 11.84 -0.31
C ALA A 40 3.54 13.36 -0.12
N LYS A 41 3.44 13.86 1.12
CA LYS A 41 3.73 15.27 1.44
C LYS A 41 5.20 15.60 1.21
N LYS A 42 6.12 14.76 1.69
CA LYS A 42 7.57 14.99 1.56
C LYS A 42 8.03 15.03 0.11
N ILE A 43 7.53 14.14 -0.76
CA ILE A 43 7.90 14.18 -2.18
C ILE A 43 7.32 15.41 -2.88
N SER A 44 6.09 15.82 -2.53
CA SER A 44 5.47 17.05 -3.03
C SER A 44 6.24 18.30 -2.60
N ASN A 45 6.72 18.32 -1.35
CA ASN A 45 7.53 19.43 -0.79
C ASN A 45 9.00 19.40 -1.23
N ARG A 46 9.41 18.50 -2.12
CA ARG A 46 10.81 18.34 -2.55
C ARG A 46 11.78 17.91 -1.44
N GLU A 47 11.26 17.33 -0.38
CA GLU A 47 12.06 16.73 0.70
C GLU A 47 12.55 15.32 0.36
N LEU A 48 11.90 14.66 -0.63
CA LEU A 48 12.29 13.38 -1.21
C LEU A 48 12.49 13.52 -2.72
N ASP A 49 13.35 12.68 -3.29
CA ASP A 49 13.61 12.62 -4.73
C ASP A 49 12.85 11.45 -5.36
N ILE A 50 12.87 10.28 -4.68
CA ILE A 50 12.20 9.04 -5.06
C ILE A 50 11.45 8.52 -3.83
N SER A 51 10.23 7.99 -3.99
CA SER A 51 9.47 7.43 -2.85
C SER A 51 8.39 6.48 -3.31
N PRO A 52 8.11 5.40 -2.56
CA PRO A 52 6.82 4.74 -2.64
C PRO A 52 5.73 5.67 -2.09
N ILE A 53 4.59 5.69 -2.74
CA ILE A 53 3.39 6.42 -2.32
C ILE A 53 2.15 5.55 -2.50
N SER A 54 1.09 5.84 -1.75
CA SER A 54 -0.23 5.25 -2.00
C SER A 54 -0.67 5.53 -3.43
N SER A 55 -1.14 4.52 -4.18
CA SER A 55 -1.43 4.65 -5.62
C SER A 55 -2.41 5.78 -5.94
N ILE A 56 -3.44 5.99 -5.11
CA ILE A 56 -4.42 7.09 -5.28
C ILE A 56 -3.81 8.48 -5.11
N MET A 57 -2.63 8.58 -4.52
CA MET A 57 -1.93 9.87 -4.39
C MET A 57 -1.26 10.30 -5.69
N TYR A 58 -0.94 9.38 -6.59
CA TYR A 58 -0.31 9.70 -7.87
C TYR A 58 -1.10 10.75 -8.67
N PRO A 59 -2.40 10.59 -8.94
CA PRO A 59 -3.16 11.61 -9.66
C PRO A 59 -3.44 12.89 -8.87
N LYS A 60 -3.25 12.88 -7.55
CA LYS A 60 -3.44 14.05 -6.68
C LYS A 60 -2.19 14.90 -6.54
N LEU A 61 -1.05 14.37 -6.93
CA LEU A 61 0.24 15.05 -6.94
C LEU A 61 0.66 15.37 -8.37
N SER A 62 1.31 16.51 -8.58
CA SER A 62 1.79 16.92 -9.90
C SER A 62 3.27 16.58 -10.08
N ASN A 63 3.69 16.50 -11.35
CA ASN A 63 5.11 16.40 -11.74
C ASN A 63 5.83 15.16 -11.14
N LEU A 64 5.15 14.03 -11.17
CA LEU A 64 5.72 12.73 -10.79
C LEU A 64 5.74 11.78 -11.99
N TRP A 65 6.80 10.98 -12.09
CA TRP A 65 6.91 9.83 -12.97
C TRP A 65 6.92 8.55 -12.14
N ILE A 66 6.27 7.52 -12.63
CA ILE A 66 6.23 6.20 -12.01
C ILE A 66 7.51 5.45 -12.37
N LEU A 67 8.17 4.85 -11.39
CA LEU A 67 9.25 3.91 -11.65
C LEU A 67 8.66 2.60 -12.18
N PRO A 68 9.17 2.05 -13.31
CA PRO A 68 8.68 0.78 -13.84
C PRO A 68 9.10 -0.42 -12.96
N ASP A 69 8.45 -1.54 -13.16
CA ASP A 69 8.80 -2.87 -12.65
C ASP A 69 8.78 -3.04 -11.12
N ILE A 70 8.30 -2.04 -10.38
CA ILE A 70 8.18 -2.13 -8.92
C ILE A 70 6.88 -1.48 -8.40
N SER A 71 6.14 -2.22 -7.59
CA SER A 71 4.89 -1.78 -6.94
C SER A 71 4.62 -2.61 -5.69
N ILE A 72 3.54 -2.36 -4.99
CA ILE A 72 2.96 -3.28 -4.00
C ILE A 72 1.54 -3.61 -4.44
N THR A 73 1.32 -4.87 -4.78
CA THR A 73 0.04 -5.40 -5.26
C THR A 73 -0.35 -6.67 -4.50
N SER A 74 -1.62 -7.06 -4.58
CA SER A 74 -2.06 -8.41 -4.23
C SER A 74 -2.92 -8.98 -5.34
N ASN A 75 -2.75 -10.26 -5.64
CA ASN A 75 -3.53 -10.95 -6.67
C ASN A 75 -4.95 -11.24 -6.20
N ASP A 76 -5.13 -11.41 -4.88
CA ASP A 76 -6.37 -11.77 -4.21
C ASP A 76 -6.34 -11.20 -2.79
N PHE A 77 -6.34 -12.08 -1.76
CA PHE A 77 -6.23 -11.65 -0.37
C PHE A 77 -4.95 -10.85 -0.13
N THR A 78 -5.09 -9.77 0.65
CA THR A 78 -3.94 -8.96 1.05
C THR A 78 -3.51 -9.20 2.49
N LYS A 79 -4.40 -9.73 3.36
CA LYS A 79 -4.22 -9.88 4.81
C LYS A 79 -3.89 -8.58 5.56
N SER A 80 -3.55 -7.51 4.86
CA SER A 80 -3.11 -6.23 5.44
C SER A 80 -3.98 -5.04 5.09
N VAL A 81 -5.15 -5.24 4.44
CA VAL A 81 -6.16 -4.21 4.19
C VAL A 81 -7.53 -4.80 4.44
N LEU A 82 -8.00 -4.64 5.66
CA LEU A 82 -9.15 -5.37 6.19
C LEU A 82 -10.23 -4.44 6.73
N VAL A 83 -11.49 -4.83 6.57
CA VAL A 83 -12.58 -4.28 7.35
C VAL A 83 -12.91 -5.27 8.47
N CYS A 84 -12.85 -4.78 9.71
CA CYS A 84 -13.09 -5.58 10.91
C CYS A 84 -14.26 -5.01 11.71
N ALA A 85 -15.04 -5.90 12.35
CA ALA A 85 -16.16 -5.55 13.21
C ALA A 85 -16.33 -6.60 14.31
N ASN A 86 -17.12 -6.29 15.37
CA ASN A 86 -17.50 -7.25 16.40
C ASN A 86 -18.81 -7.94 16.08
N GLU A 87 -19.80 -7.19 15.60
CA GLU A 87 -21.19 -7.64 15.47
C GLU A 87 -21.64 -7.81 14.00
N LEU A 88 -20.92 -7.23 13.03
CA LEU A 88 -21.23 -7.35 11.60
C LEU A 88 -20.58 -8.60 11.02
N GLY A 89 -21.18 -9.18 9.96
CA GLY A 89 -20.71 -10.39 9.29
C GLY A 89 -20.20 -10.18 7.86
N SER A 90 -20.60 -9.06 7.22
CA SER A 90 -20.29 -8.76 5.83
C SER A 90 -20.23 -7.26 5.55
N LEU A 91 -19.80 -6.87 4.33
CA LEU A 91 -19.83 -5.47 3.90
C LEU A 91 -21.28 -4.94 3.75
N GLU A 92 -22.22 -5.80 3.41
CA GLU A 92 -23.63 -5.45 3.23
C GLU A 92 -24.25 -4.95 4.54
N ASP A 93 -23.78 -5.45 5.68
CA ASP A 93 -24.23 -5.04 7.03
C ASP A 93 -23.79 -3.60 7.39
N LEU A 94 -22.89 -2.99 6.60
CA LEU A 94 -22.47 -1.60 6.79
C LEU A 94 -23.54 -0.57 6.39
N SER A 95 -24.63 -0.98 5.77
CA SER A 95 -25.68 -0.04 5.35
C SER A 95 -26.23 0.73 6.55
N GLY A 96 -26.13 2.07 6.49
CA GLY A 96 -26.54 2.98 7.59
C GLY A 96 -25.61 3.01 8.80
N LYS A 97 -24.54 2.21 8.82
CA LYS A 97 -23.56 2.08 9.92
C LYS A 97 -22.40 3.08 9.78
N THR A 98 -21.52 3.10 10.77
CA THR A 98 -20.33 3.96 10.80
C THR A 98 -19.06 3.12 10.63
N LEU A 99 -18.29 3.41 9.58
CA LEU A 99 -16.97 2.83 9.32
C LEU A 99 -15.87 3.80 9.74
N CYS A 100 -15.07 3.40 10.73
CA CYS A 100 -13.86 4.12 11.13
C CYS A 100 -12.74 3.92 10.12
N ILE A 101 -12.11 5.02 9.68
CA ILE A 101 -11.02 5.01 8.68
C ILE A 101 -9.81 5.75 9.25
N PRO A 102 -8.60 5.14 9.30
CA PRO A 102 -7.40 5.84 9.72
C PRO A 102 -7.06 6.99 8.77
N GLU A 103 -6.74 8.17 9.32
CA GLU A 103 -6.33 9.36 8.54
C GLU A 103 -5.03 9.14 7.75
N THR A 104 -4.25 8.13 8.12
CA THR A 104 -2.97 7.79 7.47
C THR A 104 -3.12 6.95 6.22
N THR A 105 -4.34 6.51 5.85
CA THR A 105 -4.60 5.70 4.66
C THR A 105 -5.24 6.52 3.53
N ALA A 106 -4.79 6.27 2.30
CA ALA A 106 -5.36 6.93 1.12
C ALA A 106 -5.95 5.91 0.13
N THR A 107 -5.13 4.98 -0.41
CA THR A 107 -5.60 3.98 -1.39
C THR A 107 -6.69 3.09 -0.80
N SER A 108 -6.49 2.53 0.39
CA SER A 108 -7.46 1.63 1.02
C SER A 108 -8.76 2.35 1.39
N ALA A 109 -8.68 3.63 1.82
CA ALA A 109 -9.85 4.45 2.08
C ALA A 109 -10.66 4.75 0.81
N THR A 110 -9.98 4.94 -0.33
CA THR A 110 -10.64 5.12 -1.63
C THR A 110 -11.23 3.79 -2.11
N LEU A 111 -10.47 2.69 -1.97
CA LEU A 111 -10.90 1.36 -2.38
C LEU A 111 -12.18 0.92 -1.68
N ILE A 112 -12.25 1.01 -0.35
CA ILE A 112 -13.48 0.64 0.37
C ILE A 112 -14.67 1.49 -0.06
N ARG A 113 -14.48 2.79 -0.30
CA ARG A 113 -15.57 3.65 -0.80
C ARG A 113 -16.04 3.23 -2.19
N ILE A 114 -15.13 2.87 -3.10
CA ILE A 114 -15.49 2.34 -4.42
C ILE A 114 -16.30 1.05 -4.25
N LEU A 115 -15.81 0.10 -3.46
CA LEU A 115 -16.48 -1.19 -3.25
C LEU A 115 -17.90 -1.02 -2.71
N LEU A 116 -18.06 -0.20 -1.69
CA LEU A 116 -19.39 0.07 -1.09
C LEU A 116 -20.33 0.79 -2.08
N LEU A 117 -19.85 1.84 -2.77
CA LEU A 117 -20.67 2.56 -3.75
C LEU A 117 -21.09 1.69 -4.93
N LYS A 118 -20.19 0.83 -5.44
CA LYS A 118 -20.50 -0.13 -6.52
C LYS A 118 -21.48 -1.21 -6.10
N LYS A 119 -21.52 -1.55 -4.80
CA LYS A 119 -22.50 -2.47 -4.21
C LYS A 119 -23.81 -1.75 -3.77
N GLY A 120 -23.91 -0.43 -3.91
CA GLY A 120 -25.09 0.35 -3.46
C GLY A 120 -25.17 0.47 -1.92
N ILE A 121 -24.07 0.28 -1.21
CA ILE A 121 -24.01 0.34 0.25
C ILE A 121 -23.61 1.75 0.68
N HIS A 122 -24.43 2.35 1.53
CA HIS A 122 -24.21 3.69 2.08
C HIS A 122 -23.93 3.63 3.58
N CYS A 123 -22.74 4.06 4.01
CA CYS A 123 -22.37 4.15 5.43
C CYS A 123 -21.78 5.53 5.74
N LYS A 124 -21.68 5.84 7.03
CA LYS A 124 -20.97 7.03 7.52
C LYS A 124 -19.49 6.70 7.65
N TYR A 125 -18.63 7.65 7.26
CA TYR A 125 -17.18 7.52 7.40
C TYR A 125 -16.70 8.40 8.56
N MET A 126 -16.02 7.77 9.54
CA MET A 126 -15.43 8.45 10.69
C MET A 126 -13.91 8.41 10.57
N PRO A 127 -13.24 9.57 10.32
CA PRO A 127 -11.79 9.60 10.34
C PRO A 127 -11.25 9.39 11.75
N CYS A 128 -10.24 8.52 11.89
CA CYS A 128 -9.63 8.17 13.17
C CYS A 128 -8.12 8.41 13.12
N LYS A 129 -7.57 9.05 14.16
CA LYS A 129 -6.16 9.35 14.26
C LYS A 129 -5.52 8.57 15.39
N GLY A 130 -4.56 7.67 15.04
CA GLY A 130 -3.73 6.96 16.02
C GLY A 130 -4.51 6.06 16.99
N LEU A 131 -5.70 5.60 16.61
CA LEU A 131 -6.52 4.72 17.44
C LEU A 131 -6.21 3.25 17.15
N GLU A 132 -6.16 2.45 18.22
CA GLU A 132 -6.20 0.99 18.13
C GLU A 132 -7.58 0.52 17.67
N VAL A 133 -7.67 -0.70 17.11
CA VAL A 133 -8.92 -1.26 16.61
C VAL A 133 -10.01 -1.30 17.67
N SER A 134 -9.66 -1.61 18.92
CA SER A 134 -10.60 -1.64 20.05
C SER A 134 -11.23 -0.27 20.34
N ASP A 135 -10.50 0.82 20.14
CA ASP A 135 -10.99 2.18 20.34
C ASP A 135 -11.81 2.66 19.13
N MET A 136 -11.40 2.30 17.93
CA MET A 136 -12.18 2.55 16.72
C MET A 136 -13.58 1.92 16.81
N LEU A 137 -13.67 0.68 17.32
CA LEU A 137 -14.92 -0.05 17.47
C LEU A 137 -15.78 0.39 18.68
N LYS A 138 -15.30 1.32 19.51
CA LYS A 138 -16.14 2.02 20.51
C LYS A 138 -16.91 3.20 19.91
N ILE A 139 -16.40 3.78 18.82
CA ILE A 139 -16.97 4.98 18.18
C ILE A 139 -17.58 4.70 16.81
N GLY A 140 -17.38 3.51 16.25
CA GLY A 140 -17.97 3.05 15.00
C GLY A 140 -18.33 1.59 15.04
N ASP A 141 -19.15 1.16 14.07
CA ASP A 141 -19.63 -0.22 13.95
C ASP A 141 -18.58 -1.15 13.33
N ALA A 142 -17.69 -0.58 12.51
CA ALA A 142 -16.59 -1.27 11.87
C ALA A 142 -15.33 -0.38 11.74
N ALA A 143 -14.19 -1.00 11.52
CA ALA A 143 -12.89 -0.34 11.37
C ALA A 143 -12.15 -0.83 10.13
N LEU A 144 -11.64 0.09 9.32
CA LEU A 144 -10.64 -0.20 8.27
C LEU A 144 -9.26 -0.29 8.91
N LEU A 145 -8.60 -1.43 8.76
CA LEU A 145 -7.24 -1.65 9.24
C LEU A 145 -6.28 -1.78 8.06
N ILE A 146 -5.06 -1.25 8.22
CA ILE A 146 -4.03 -1.31 7.17
C ILE A 146 -2.67 -1.71 7.74
N GLY A 147 -1.84 -2.35 6.90
CA GLY A 147 -0.46 -2.70 7.22
C GLY A 147 -0.34 -3.54 8.48
N ASP A 148 0.66 -3.24 9.31
CA ASP A 148 0.99 -4.01 10.50
C ASP A 148 -0.19 -4.09 11.50
N SER A 149 -1.04 -3.06 11.58
CA SER A 149 -2.24 -3.08 12.44
C SER A 149 -3.25 -4.15 12.01
N ALA A 150 -3.43 -4.37 10.72
CA ALA A 150 -4.29 -5.44 10.20
C ALA A 150 -3.71 -6.82 10.52
N LEU A 151 -2.40 -7.01 10.35
CA LEU A 151 -1.70 -8.26 10.67
C LEU A 151 -1.84 -8.59 12.18
N HIS A 152 -1.61 -7.61 13.06
CA HIS A 152 -1.81 -7.80 14.50
C HIS A 152 -3.26 -8.11 14.88
N ALA A 153 -4.24 -7.56 14.15
CA ALA A 153 -5.64 -7.85 14.37
C ALA A 153 -5.96 -9.33 14.04
N ILE A 154 -5.48 -9.85 12.91
CA ILE A 154 -5.65 -11.27 12.53
C ILE A 154 -5.11 -12.20 13.62
N MET A 155 -3.91 -11.93 14.13
CA MET A 155 -3.29 -12.75 15.19
C MET A 155 -4.11 -12.78 16.50
N LYS A 156 -5.01 -11.82 16.71
CA LYS A 156 -5.85 -11.71 17.89
C LYS A 156 -7.29 -12.21 17.69
N LEU A 157 -7.70 -12.61 16.48
CA LEU A 157 -9.09 -13.00 16.17
C LEU A 157 -9.61 -14.09 17.13
N ASN A 158 -8.84 -15.16 17.36
CA ASN A 158 -9.22 -16.27 18.22
C ASN A 158 -9.33 -15.90 19.71
N LYS A 159 -8.86 -14.72 20.12
CA LYS A 159 -8.83 -14.23 21.50
C LYS A 159 -9.80 -13.08 21.76
N THR A 160 -10.54 -12.65 20.74
CA THR A 160 -11.42 -11.47 20.80
C THR A 160 -12.72 -11.74 20.06
N LYS A 161 -13.71 -10.83 20.19
CA LYS A 161 -14.95 -10.86 19.39
C LYS A 161 -14.75 -10.29 17.97
N LEU A 162 -13.54 -9.82 17.66
CA LEU A 162 -13.23 -9.21 16.39
C LEU A 162 -13.38 -10.23 15.25
N LYS A 163 -14.03 -9.82 14.17
CA LYS A 163 -14.17 -10.57 12.92
C LYS A 163 -13.61 -9.76 11.78
N VAL A 164 -12.97 -10.41 10.82
CA VAL A 164 -12.70 -9.83 9.51
C VAL A 164 -13.95 -10.01 8.68
N ILE A 165 -14.59 -8.92 8.28
CA ILE A 165 -15.81 -8.96 7.45
C ILE A 165 -15.51 -8.74 5.97
N ALA A 166 -14.32 -8.21 5.64
CA ALA A 166 -13.80 -8.14 4.27
C ALA A 166 -12.28 -7.98 4.25
N ASP A 167 -11.64 -8.65 3.30
CA ASP A 167 -10.31 -8.32 2.80
C ASP A 167 -10.49 -7.55 1.49
N LEU A 168 -9.97 -6.32 1.41
CA LEU A 168 -10.26 -5.44 0.27
C LEU A 168 -9.57 -5.88 -1.03
N GLY A 169 -8.49 -6.67 -0.95
CA GLY A 169 -7.88 -7.27 -2.14
C GLY A 169 -8.81 -8.31 -2.76
N ASN A 170 -9.34 -9.21 -1.94
CA ASN A 170 -10.31 -10.21 -2.37
C ASN A 170 -11.59 -9.55 -2.91
N GLU A 171 -12.14 -8.54 -2.22
CA GLU A 171 -13.33 -7.82 -2.70
C GLU A 171 -13.07 -7.15 -4.06
N TRP A 172 -11.89 -6.58 -4.26
CA TRP A 172 -11.48 -6.00 -5.55
C TRP A 172 -11.36 -7.07 -6.63
N LYS A 173 -10.73 -8.21 -6.32
CA LYS A 173 -10.61 -9.36 -7.24
C LYS A 173 -11.96 -9.88 -7.66
N ASN A 174 -12.87 -10.07 -6.70
CA ASN A 174 -14.23 -10.55 -6.96
C ASN A 174 -15.03 -9.58 -7.85
N MET A 175 -14.86 -8.27 -7.66
CA MET A 175 -15.56 -7.25 -8.42
C MET A 175 -14.99 -7.05 -9.84
N THR A 176 -13.69 -7.19 -10.03
CA THR A 176 -13.01 -6.77 -11.27
C THR A 176 -12.29 -7.88 -12.01
N GLY A 177 -12.04 -9.03 -11.37
CA GLY A 177 -11.16 -10.06 -11.88
C GLY A 177 -9.67 -9.72 -11.84
N LYS A 178 -9.28 -8.54 -11.34
CA LYS A 178 -7.91 -7.99 -11.41
C LYS A 178 -7.25 -7.96 -10.03
N LYS A 179 -5.90 -7.96 -10.02
CA LYS A 179 -5.11 -7.69 -8.80
C LYS A 179 -5.28 -6.22 -8.36
N MET A 180 -5.03 -5.90 -7.08
CA MET A 180 -5.09 -4.52 -6.58
C MET A 180 -3.70 -3.92 -6.43
N VAL A 181 -3.51 -2.67 -6.88
CA VAL A 181 -2.26 -1.92 -6.75
C VAL A 181 -2.36 -0.91 -5.61
N TYR A 182 -1.65 -1.15 -4.51
CA TYR A 182 -1.72 -0.33 -3.29
C TYR A 182 -0.71 0.82 -3.27
N ALA A 183 0.51 0.57 -3.75
CA ALA A 183 1.58 1.54 -3.76
C ALA A 183 2.39 1.49 -5.05
N LEU A 184 2.90 2.65 -5.43
CA LEU A 184 3.76 2.89 -6.59
C LEU A 184 5.05 3.55 -6.12
N TRP A 185 6.19 3.20 -6.70
CA TRP A 185 7.38 4.01 -6.59
C TRP A 185 7.34 5.13 -7.61
N VAL A 186 7.57 6.34 -7.16
CA VAL A 186 7.55 7.54 -8.00
C VAL A 186 8.82 8.36 -7.81
N VAL A 187 9.17 9.12 -8.83
CA VAL A 187 10.27 10.08 -8.84
C VAL A 187 9.73 11.45 -9.25
N ARG A 188 10.27 12.52 -8.70
CA ARG A 188 9.94 13.88 -9.15
C ARG A 188 10.45 14.08 -10.58
N GLU A 189 9.58 14.56 -11.47
CA GLU A 189 9.89 14.77 -12.89
C GLU A 189 11.14 15.64 -13.10
N GLU A 190 11.27 16.75 -12.36
CA GLU A 190 12.43 17.63 -12.44
C GLU A 190 13.74 16.93 -12.04
N TYR A 191 13.66 16.03 -11.03
CA TYR A 191 14.81 15.26 -10.57
C TYR A 191 15.20 14.19 -11.61
N ALA A 192 14.21 13.49 -12.17
CA ALA A 192 14.43 12.49 -13.21
C ALA A 192 15.04 13.08 -14.47
N LYS A 193 14.57 14.26 -14.91
CA LYS A 193 15.14 14.98 -16.05
C LYS A 193 16.57 15.44 -15.81
N LYS A 194 16.88 15.87 -14.58
CA LYS A 194 18.20 16.42 -14.24
C LYS A 194 19.27 15.34 -13.95
N TYR A 195 18.83 14.21 -13.39
CA TYR A 195 19.70 13.14 -12.92
C TYR A 195 19.18 11.76 -13.30
N PRO A 196 18.92 11.46 -14.58
CA PRO A 196 18.34 10.20 -15.01
C PRO A 196 19.18 8.99 -14.57
N GLU A 197 20.50 9.11 -14.63
CA GLU A 197 21.46 8.08 -14.22
C GLU A 197 21.33 7.71 -12.72
N LYS A 198 20.99 8.68 -11.89
CA LYS A 198 20.78 8.42 -10.45
C LYS A 198 19.44 7.71 -10.19
N VAL A 199 18.42 8.05 -10.97
CA VAL A 199 17.12 7.37 -10.88
C VAL A 199 17.25 5.93 -11.34
N GLU A 200 17.93 5.69 -12.44
CA GLU A 200 18.21 4.35 -12.97
C GLU A 200 19.04 3.52 -11.97
N TYR A 201 20.06 4.14 -11.37
CA TYR A 201 20.85 3.50 -10.30
C TYR A 201 19.99 3.04 -9.14
N ILE A 202 19.11 3.89 -8.60
CA ILE A 202 18.21 3.53 -7.49
C ILE A 202 17.20 2.47 -7.92
N LEU A 203 16.59 2.61 -9.08
CA LEU A 203 15.66 1.61 -9.61
C LEU A 203 16.32 0.24 -9.71
N LYS A 204 17.51 0.17 -10.30
CA LYS A 204 18.28 -1.09 -10.38
C LYS A 204 18.54 -1.70 -9.00
N LYS A 205 18.92 -0.88 -8.01
CA LYS A 205 19.19 -1.35 -6.66
C LYS A 205 17.93 -1.85 -5.93
N LEU A 206 16.81 -1.16 -6.11
CA LEU A 206 15.50 -1.60 -5.58
C LEU A 206 15.07 -2.93 -6.20
N LEU A 207 15.21 -3.09 -7.52
CA LEU A 207 14.88 -4.34 -8.21
C LEU A 207 15.77 -5.49 -7.73
N LEU A 208 17.08 -5.30 -7.65
CA LEU A 208 17.99 -6.31 -7.11
C LEU A 208 17.66 -6.67 -5.67
N SER A 209 17.29 -5.71 -4.84
CA SER A 209 16.88 -5.97 -3.44
C SER A 209 15.54 -6.71 -3.34
N LYS A 210 14.59 -6.39 -4.22
CA LYS A 210 13.34 -7.12 -4.37
C LYS A 210 13.58 -8.57 -4.77
N ASP A 211 14.40 -8.81 -5.79
CA ASP A 211 14.71 -10.14 -6.31
C ASP A 211 15.42 -10.97 -5.25
N TYR A 212 16.43 -10.40 -4.59
CA TYR A 212 17.08 -11.03 -3.43
C TYR A 212 16.06 -11.40 -2.34
N GLY A 213 15.11 -10.49 -2.05
CA GLY A 213 14.05 -10.75 -1.08
C GLY A 213 13.17 -11.95 -1.48
N MET A 214 12.81 -12.07 -2.74
CA MET A 214 12.00 -13.20 -3.24
C MET A 214 12.74 -14.54 -3.13
N GLU A 215 14.03 -14.58 -3.36
CA GLU A 215 14.87 -15.77 -3.21
C GLU A 215 15.06 -16.18 -1.74
N HIS A 216 14.99 -15.22 -0.80
CA HIS A 216 15.26 -15.44 0.63
C HIS A 216 14.05 -15.14 1.53
N ILE A 217 12.84 -15.27 0.98
CA ILE A 217 11.60 -14.83 1.65
C ILE A 217 11.39 -15.44 3.04
N SER A 218 11.77 -16.71 3.25
CA SER A 218 11.60 -17.38 4.55
C SER A 218 12.48 -16.76 5.64
N GLU A 219 13.75 -16.52 5.33
CA GLU A 219 14.71 -15.90 6.27
C GLU A 219 14.29 -14.45 6.59
N ILE A 220 13.91 -13.71 5.55
CA ILE A 220 13.51 -12.31 5.69
C ILE A 220 12.19 -12.19 6.47
N ALA A 221 11.25 -13.11 6.26
CA ALA A 221 9.99 -13.15 7.02
C ALA A 221 10.24 -13.35 8.51
N ASP A 222 11.20 -14.19 8.90
CA ASP A 222 11.57 -14.40 10.29
C ASP A 222 12.12 -13.12 10.93
N LEU A 223 12.95 -12.38 10.21
CA LEU A 223 13.54 -11.13 10.69
C LEU A 223 12.53 -10.00 10.78
N ILE A 224 11.69 -9.83 9.73
CA ILE A 224 10.61 -8.84 9.74
C ILE A 224 9.59 -9.20 10.84
N GLY A 225 9.21 -10.47 10.98
CA GLY A 225 8.30 -10.95 12.01
C GLY A 225 8.78 -10.59 13.41
N LYS A 226 10.04 -10.85 13.72
CA LYS A 226 10.67 -10.44 14.99
C LYS A 226 10.65 -8.93 15.20
N LYS A 227 11.04 -8.16 14.16
CA LYS A 227 11.05 -6.68 14.21
C LYS A 227 9.66 -6.12 14.47
N LYS A 228 8.61 -6.71 13.87
CA LYS A 228 7.23 -6.24 13.94
C LYS A 228 6.39 -6.92 15.03
N ASN A 229 6.96 -7.83 15.79
CA ASN A 229 6.26 -8.66 16.78
C ASN A 229 5.08 -9.42 16.17
N ILE A 230 5.32 -10.05 15.02
CA ILE A 230 4.40 -10.88 14.25
C ILE A 230 5.00 -12.27 14.14
N ASP A 231 4.17 -13.29 14.27
CA ASP A 231 4.59 -14.68 14.10
C ASP A 231 5.28 -14.90 12.75
N SER A 232 6.40 -15.63 12.74
CA SER A 232 7.25 -15.80 11.55
C SER A 232 6.54 -16.57 10.44
N GLU A 233 5.76 -17.60 10.78
CA GLU A 233 5.02 -18.38 9.78
C GLU A 233 3.92 -17.53 9.16
N PHE A 234 3.17 -16.80 9.98
CA PHE A 234 2.16 -15.86 9.50
C PHE A 234 2.78 -14.73 8.66
N MET A 235 3.96 -14.22 9.03
CA MET A 235 4.67 -13.20 8.23
C MET A 235 5.08 -13.77 6.86
N ARG A 236 5.55 -15.01 6.80
CA ARG A 236 5.89 -15.70 5.55
C ARG A 236 4.67 -15.86 4.66
N GLU A 237 3.56 -16.35 5.20
CA GLU A 237 2.29 -16.43 4.47
C GLU A 237 1.84 -15.06 3.94
N TYR A 238 1.94 -14.03 4.77
CA TYR A 238 1.59 -12.67 4.37
C TYR A 238 2.42 -12.17 3.20
N LEU A 239 3.75 -12.28 3.27
CA LEU A 239 4.63 -11.83 2.21
C LEU A 239 4.38 -12.57 0.88
N HIS A 240 3.97 -13.84 0.92
CA HIS A 240 3.56 -14.59 -0.26
C HIS A 240 2.22 -14.14 -0.86
N THR A 241 1.35 -13.43 -0.13
CA THR A 241 0.12 -12.86 -0.72
C THR A 241 0.38 -11.62 -1.56
N LEU A 242 1.55 -11.01 -1.41
CA LEU A 242 1.92 -9.78 -2.09
C LEU A 242 2.70 -10.07 -3.38
N ASN A 243 2.59 -9.15 -4.31
CA ASN A 243 3.41 -9.12 -5.50
C ASN A 243 4.05 -7.73 -5.61
N TYR A 244 5.32 -7.71 -5.96
CA TYR A 244 6.11 -6.48 -6.04
C TYR A 244 6.42 -6.05 -7.47
N ASP A 245 6.02 -6.84 -8.47
CA ASP A 245 6.18 -6.47 -9.87
C ASP A 245 5.12 -5.45 -10.31
N PHE A 246 5.52 -4.57 -11.21
CA PHE A 246 4.60 -3.63 -11.84
C PHE A 246 4.49 -3.94 -13.33
N ASP A 247 3.83 -5.05 -13.62
CA ASP A 247 3.60 -5.60 -14.94
C ASP A 247 2.40 -4.95 -15.66
N MET A 248 2.14 -5.37 -16.88
CA MET A 248 1.01 -4.86 -17.69
C MET A 248 -0.35 -5.11 -17.04
N GLU A 249 -0.51 -6.23 -16.32
CA GLU A 249 -1.75 -6.53 -15.59
C GLU A 249 -1.94 -5.56 -14.42
N SER A 250 -0.86 -5.21 -13.71
CA SER A 250 -0.86 -4.19 -12.66
C SER A 250 -1.22 -2.81 -13.21
N ILE A 251 -0.67 -2.42 -14.35
CA ILE A 251 -0.97 -1.16 -15.03
C ILE A 251 -2.45 -1.09 -15.43
N ASP A 252 -2.98 -2.17 -15.96
CA ASP A 252 -4.39 -2.28 -16.36
C ASP A 252 -5.33 -2.20 -15.15
N SER A 253 -4.96 -2.87 -14.05
CA SER A 253 -5.71 -2.80 -12.80
C SER A 253 -5.68 -1.40 -12.19
N LEU A 254 -4.53 -0.74 -12.21
CA LEU A 254 -4.39 0.63 -11.72
C LEU A 254 -5.26 1.61 -12.52
N LYS A 255 -5.31 1.47 -13.85
CA LYS A 255 -6.21 2.26 -14.72
C LYS A 255 -7.67 2.02 -14.36
N GLN A 256 -8.06 0.75 -14.12
CA GLN A 256 -9.41 0.40 -13.69
C GLN A 256 -9.76 1.02 -12.33
N PHE A 257 -8.83 0.99 -11.37
CA PHE A 257 -8.99 1.61 -10.07
C PHE A 257 -9.23 3.13 -10.19
N PHE A 258 -8.43 3.83 -10.98
CA PHE A 258 -8.62 5.27 -11.21
C PHE A 258 -9.92 5.59 -11.94
N LYS A 259 -10.31 4.76 -12.92
CA LYS A 259 -11.60 4.88 -13.60
C LYS A 259 -12.75 4.78 -12.61
N TYR A 260 -12.75 3.77 -11.74
CA TYR A 260 -13.80 3.61 -10.73
C TYR A 260 -13.77 4.73 -9.69
N ALA A 261 -12.59 5.18 -9.28
CA ALA A 261 -12.48 6.33 -8.38
C ALA A 261 -13.10 7.60 -9.00
N LYS A 262 -12.93 7.84 -10.31
CA LYS A 262 -13.57 8.94 -11.03
C LYS A 262 -15.09 8.75 -11.13
N GLU A 263 -15.56 7.57 -11.53
CA GLU A 263 -16.99 7.26 -11.62
C GLU A 263 -17.72 7.43 -10.27
N CYS A 264 -17.02 7.14 -9.17
CA CYS A 264 -17.54 7.32 -7.82
C CYS A 264 -17.35 8.75 -7.25
N GLY A 265 -16.86 9.72 -8.04
CA GLY A 265 -16.65 11.09 -7.60
C GLY A 265 -15.47 11.27 -6.61
N LEU A 266 -14.57 10.29 -6.51
CA LEU A 266 -13.40 10.30 -5.62
C LEU A 266 -12.13 10.83 -6.29
N LEU A 267 -12.19 11.01 -7.61
CA LEU A 267 -11.22 11.72 -8.46
C LEU A 267 -11.95 12.64 -9.43
N GLU A 268 -11.39 13.82 -9.65
CA GLU A 268 -12.01 14.82 -10.53
C GLU A 268 -11.71 14.57 -12.02
N LYS A 269 -10.50 14.09 -12.33
CA LYS A 269 -9.99 14.00 -13.71
C LYS A 269 -9.57 12.58 -14.07
N GLU A 270 -9.49 12.31 -15.36
CA GLU A 270 -8.81 11.13 -15.87
C GLU A 270 -7.33 11.16 -15.59
N VAL A 271 -6.76 9.97 -15.38
CA VAL A 271 -5.37 9.82 -14.96
C VAL A 271 -4.54 9.29 -16.13
N ASN A 272 -3.57 10.08 -16.55
CA ASN A 272 -2.54 9.64 -17.48
C ASN A 272 -1.32 9.17 -16.69
N LEU A 273 -0.90 7.93 -16.91
CA LEU A 273 0.31 7.37 -16.30
C LEU A 273 1.54 7.83 -17.08
N LYS A 274 2.49 8.44 -16.39
CA LYS A 274 3.79 8.81 -16.94
C LYS A 274 4.86 7.98 -16.26
N PHE A 275 5.66 7.30 -17.03
CA PHE A 275 6.72 6.43 -16.53
C PHE A 275 8.08 7.09 -16.71
N PHE A 276 8.98 6.75 -15.80
CA PHE A 276 10.41 6.98 -16.01
C PHE A 276 10.90 5.99 -17.08
N GLU A 277 11.41 6.53 -18.19
CA GLU A 277 12.00 5.73 -19.25
C GLU A 277 13.48 5.52 -18.94
N ARG A 278 13.91 4.24 -18.95
CA ARG A 278 15.32 3.92 -18.83
C ARG A 278 16.04 4.45 -20.09
N GLY A 279 17.17 5.09 -19.92
CA GLY A 279 18.01 5.50 -21.06
C GLY A 279 18.38 4.26 -21.89
N ILE A 280 18.19 4.36 -23.21
CA ILE A 280 18.64 3.38 -24.20
C ILE A 280 20.17 3.43 -24.26
#